data_3ded0d4b3981e4d17bb075d48cf73744
#
_entry.id   3ded0d4b3981e4d17bb075d48cf73744
#
_cell.length_a   1.000
_cell.length_b   1.000
_cell.length_c   1.000
_cell.angle_alpha   90.00
_cell.angle_beta   90.00
_cell.angle_gamma   90.00
#
_symmetry.space_group_name_H-M   'P 1'
#
loop_
_entity.id
_entity.type
_entity.pdbx_description
1 polymer ?
#
loop_
_entity_poly.entity_id
_entity_poly.type
_entity_poly.pdbx_seq_one_letter_code
_entity_poly.pdbx_strand_id
1 'polypeptide(L)'
;MVFRNLLSFKILTLFIPLALALYNINIIVDMDAAHYNASALNSRLGDFNFAAAGDWGCASNAKNTINNIIQKNPELVLGLGDYSYADSAKCWLDLISPIDEKMKITLGNHDHLIYTSSTSYYSSPGLLKEYMNHFNLSKQFYSFNFQNVHFISMSTEVPYESNSKQYSFVKDDLKKTISDPSINWIVVFYHRLAYTSPTFIDSIRALRDTYHPLFEKYGVDLVIQGHSHNYQRTFPISFNHQDSRMPYVMDKNSTNYHNLQGQIYTIVGTAGAYDVHNFSRPAAPYTAVQFNGFGFLNINVLNNGTMLQGNFYENNGTIMDHFTIDKSTNYHKRSNSDSSSTLPSAGTLKNVSNGNF
;
A
#
# COMPACT_ATOMS: atom_id res chain seq x y z
N MET A 1 6.96 -35.78 -81.39
CA MET A 1 7.37 -34.44 -81.01
C MET A 1 6.16 -33.75 -80.40
N VAL A 2 6.26 -33.45 -79.08
CA VAL A 2 5.36 -32.59 -78.28
C VAL A 2 3.95 -33.09 -77.96
N PHE A 3 3.83 -33.68 -76.81
CA PHE A 3 2.57 -33.89 -76.07
C PHE A 3 2.23 -32.67 -75.27
N ARG A 4 0.93 -32.29 -75.18
CA ARG A 4 0.39 -31.35 -74.17
C ARG A 4 -0.95 -31.85 -73.62
N ASN A 5 -0.92 -32.18 -72.41
CA ASN A 5 -1.84 -32.27 -71.30
C ASN A 5 -3.25 -31.71 -71.46
N LEU A 6 -4.15 -32.53 -71.01
CA LEU A 6 -5.50 -32.22 -70.55
C LEU A 6 -5.70 -32.81 -69.14
N LEU A 7 -5.79 -31.94 -68.14
CA LEU A 7 -6.36 -32.27 -66.83
C LEU A 7 -6.79 -30.96 -66.15
N SER A 8 -8.05 -30.68 -66.21
CA SER A 8 -8.69 -29.74 -65.31
C SER A 8 -10.18 -30.05 -65.14
N PHE A 9 -10.66 -29.70 -63.97
CA PHE A 9 -12.04 -29.73 -63.44
C PHE A 9 -12.51 -31.03 -62.80
N LYS A 10 -12.29 -31.10 -61.48
CA LYS A 10 -13.24 -31.59 -60.48
C LYS A 10 -12.72 -31.44 -59.07
N ILE A 11 -12.59 -30.22 -58.55
CA ILE A 11 -12.47 -29.95 -57.10
C ILE A 11 -13.11 -28.58 -56.84
N LEU A 12 -14.39 -28.49 -56.68
CA LEU A 12 -15.06 -27.27 -56.17
C LEU A 12 -16.39 -27.48 -55.43
N THR A 13 -16.62 -28.61 -54.80
CA THR A 13 -17.92 -28.83 -54.09
C THR A 13 -17.78 -29.41 -52.66
N LEU A 14 -16.60 -29.44 -52.08
CA LEU A 14 -16.44 -30.05 -50.75
C LEU A 14 -15.91 -29.08 -49.62
N PHE A 15 -15.80 -27.80 -49.91
CA PHE A 15 -15.20 -26.86 -48.92
C PHE A 15 -16.18 -26.03 -48.08
N ILE A 16 -17.49 -25.96 -48.46
CA ILE A 16 -18.44 -25.11 -47.75
C ILE A 16 -18.95 -25.69 -46.42
N PRO A 17 -19.17 -26.99 -46.23
CA PRO A 17 -19.60 -27.51 -44.93
C PRO A 17 -18.48 -27.57 -43.87
N LEU A 18 -17.22 -27.62 -44.29
CA LEU A 18 -16.09 -27.70 -43.35
C LEU A 18 -15.79 -26.33 -42.70
N ALA A 19 -15.97 -25.22 -43.41
CA ALA A 19 -15.75 -23.87 -42.88
C ALA A 19 -16.79 -23.50 -41.81
N LEU A 20 -18.06 -23.92 -41.95
CA LEU A 20 -19.12 -23.72 -40.96
C LEU A 20 -18.91 -24.58 -39.70
N ALA A 21 -18.39 -25.78 -39.82
CA ALA A 21 -18.07 -26.63 -38.70
C ALA A 21 -16.85 -26.10 -37.91
N LEU A 22 -15.85 -25.55 -38.60
CA LEU A 22 -14.68 -24.93 -37.95
C LEU A 22 -15.04 -23.60 -37.28
N TYR A 23 -15.98 -22.82 -37.81
CA TYR A 23 -16.45 -21.58 -37.20
C TYR A 23 -17.19 -21.83 -35.87
N ASN A 24 -18.05 -22.87 -35.83
CA ASN A 24 -18.74 -23.24 -34.59
C ASN A 24 -17.79 -23.87 -33.54
N ILE A 25 -16.75 -24.59 -33.96
CA ILE A 25 -15.77 -25.14 -33.05
C ILE A 25 -14.92 -24.01 -32.44
N ASN A 26 -14.54 -22.99 -33.21
CA ASN A 26 -13.77 -21.85 -32.66
C ASN A 26 -14.57 -21.00 -31.64
N ILE A 27 -15.90 -20.83 -31.84
CA ILE A 27 -16.75 -20.11 -30.88
C ILE A 27 -16.87 -20.90 -29.56
N ILE A 28 -16.99 -22.22 -29.62
CA ILE A 28 -17.08 -23.07 -28.42
C ILE A 28 -15.73 -23.12 -27.71
N VAL A 29 -14.61 -23.18 -28.44
CA VAL A 29 -13.25 -23.16 -27.84
C VAL A 29 -12.94 -21.81 -27.20
N ASP A 30 -13.38 -20.69 -27.81
CA ASP A 30 -13.17 -19.36 -27.20
C ASP A 30 -14.02 -19.15 -25.92
N MET A 31 -15.24 -19.68 -25.87
CA MET A 31 -16.05 -19.60 -24.63
C MET A 31 -15.50 -20.50 -23.53
N ASP A 32 -15.04 -21.70 -23.85
CA ASP A 32 -14.40 -22.59 -22.88
C ASP A 32 -13.00 -22.06 -22.43
N ALA A 33 -12.25 -21.47 -23.35
CA ALA A 33 -10.96 -20.84 -23.03
C ALA A 33 -11.14 -19.60 -22.14
N ALA A 34 -12.20 -18.80 -22.35
CA ALA A 34 -12.50 -17.65 -21.49
C ALA A 34 -12.96 -18.09 -20.09
N HIS A 35 -13.76 -19.15 -19.97
CA HIS A 35 -14.14 -19.73 -18.68
C HIS A 35 -12.97 -20.46 -18.01
N TYR A 36 -12.13 -21.15 -18.75
CA TYR A 36 -10.95 -21.83 -18.23
C TYR A 36 -9.89 -20.82 -17.75
N ASN A 37 -9.70 -19.71 -18.47
CA ASN A 37 -8.79 -18.65 -18.04
C ASN A 37 -9.30 -17.89 -16.81
N ALA A 38 -10.61 -17.66 -16.67
CA ALA A 38 -11.18 -17.02 -15.47
C ALA A 38 -11.07 -17.93 -14.22
N SER A 39 -11.31 -19.24 -14.38
CA SER A 39 -11.14 -20.21 -13.30
C SER A 39 -9.66 -20.49 -12.99
N ALA A 40 -8.78 -20.47 -13.99
CA ALA A 40 -7.33 -20.64 -13.82
C ALA A 40 -6.67 -19.39 -13.23
N LEU A 41 -7.20 -18.18 -13.48
CA LEU A 41 -6.75 -16.97 -12.81
C LEU A 41 -7.11 -17.00 -11.31
N ASN A 42 -8.31 -17.46 -10.95
CA ASN A 42 -8.72 -17.64 -9.56
C ASN A 42 -7.98 -18.77 -8.83
N SER A 43 -7.40 -19.74 -9.54
CA SER A 43 -6.62 -20.82 -8.93
C SER A 43 -5.15 -20.49 -8.69
N ARG A 44 -4.67 -19.29 -9.05
CA ARG A 44 -3.26 -18.86 -8.96
C ARG A 44 -2.97 -17.81 -7.89
N LEU A 45 -3.95 -17.35 -7.15
CA LEU A 45 -3.70 -16.47 -6.01
C LEU A 45 -3.25 -17.34 -4.84
N GLY A 46 -1.94 -17.61 -4.77
CA GLY A 46 -1.32 -18.20 -3.58
C GLY A 46 -1.27 -17.17 -2.45
N ASP A 47 -1.23 -17.65 -1.22
CA ASP A 47 -0.90 -16.80 -0.10
C ASP A 47 0.52 -16.24 -0.31
N PHE A 48 0.74 -14.98 0.05
CA PHE A 48 2.03 -14.34 -0.04
C PHE A 48 2.23 -13.35 1.10
N ASN A 49 3.44 -12.84 1.28
CA ASN A 49 3.69 -11.81 2.27
C ASN A 49 4.55 -10.67 1.72
N PHE A 50 4.37 -9.49 2.30
CA PHE A 50 5.24 -8.35 2.06
C PHE A 50 5.67 -7.70 3.37
N ALA A 51 6.89 -7.15 3.39
CA ALA A 51 7.43 -6.42 4.52
C ALA A 51 7.44 -4.92 4.24
N ALA A 52 7.42 -4.09 5.29
CA ALA A 52 7.54 -2.64 5.19
C ALA A 52 8.39 -2.10 6.35
N ALA A 53 9.33 -1.20 6.04
CA ALA A 53 10.11 -0.46 7.01
C ALA A 53 10.72 0.80 6.37
N GLY A 54 10.95 1.84 7.17
CA GLY A 54 11.61 3.08 6.80
C GLY A 54 12.57 3.56 7.88
N ASP A 55 13.27 4.68 7.62
CA ASP A 55 14.17 5.29 8.57
C ASP A 55 15.30 4.33 8.96
N TRP A 56 16.14 4.01 7.97
CA TRP A 56 17.06 2.87 8.06
C TRP A 56 18.40 3.22 8.69
N GLY A 57 19.14 4.14 8.10
CA GLY A 57 20.56 4.28 8.38
C GLY A 57 21.37 3.06 7.92
N CYS A 58 22.65 3.02 8.32
CA CYS A 58 23.57 1.97 7.90
C CYS A 58 24.23 1.23 9.10
N ALA A 59 23.68 1.41 10.29
CA ALA A 59 24.21 0.84 11.53
C ALA A 59 23.72 -0.59 11.80
N SER A 60 24.14 -1.15 12.93
CA SER A 60 23.80 -2.53 13.33
C SER A 60 22.30 -2.80 13.42
N ASN A 61 21.50 -1.81 13.84
CA ASN A 61 20.04 -1.98 13.92
C ASN A 61 19.43 -2.22 12.56
N ALA A 62 19.82 -1.45 11.52
CA ALA A 62 19.36 -1.65 10.15
C ALA A 62 19.76 -3.04 9.61
N LYS A 63 20.99 -3.49 9.90
CA LYS A 63 21.44 -4.84 9.56
C LYS A 63 20.61 -5.91 10.22
N ASN A 64 20.25 -5.76 11.49
CA ASN A 64 19.38 -6.70 12.21
C ASN A 64 17.98 -6.74 11.60
N THR A 65 17.42 -5.58 11.26
CA THR A 65 16.11 -5.49 10.58
C THR A 65 16.13 -6.21 9.24
N ILE A 66 17.16 -6.00 8.40
CA ILE A 66 17.32 -6.72 7.13
C ILE A 66 17.41 -8.22 7.34
N ASN A 67 18.23 -8.69 8.30
CA ASN A 67 18.36 -10.12 8.58
C ASN A 67 17.02 -10.74 9.00
N ASN A 68 16.22 -10.03 9.77
CA ASN A 68 14.90 -10.50 10.21
C ASN A 68 13.89 -10.50 9.05
N ILE A 69 13.93 -9.51 8.16
CA ILE A 69 13.14 -9.49 6.92
C ILE A 69 13.50 -10.72 6.05
N ILE A 70 14.79 -10.99 5.84
CA ILE A 70 15.26 -12.15 5.08
C ILE A 70 14.71 -13.46 5.66
N GLN A 71 14.69 -13.61 7.00
CA GLN A 71 14.13 -14.80 7.66
C GLN A 71 12.62 -14.99 7.42
N LYS A 72 11.87 -13.91 7.23
CA LYS A 72 10.43 -13.98 6.88
C LYS A 72 10.22 -14.23 5.39
N ASN A 73 11.26 -14.11 4.58
CA ASN A 73 11.28 -14.37 3.14
C ASN A 73 10.08 -13.73 2.39
N PRO A 74 9.84 -12.41 2.53
CA PRO A 74 8.75 -11.78 1.82
C PRO A 74 8.99 -11.80 0.31
N GLU A 75 7.92 -11.81 -0.47
CA GLU A 75 7.96 -11.67 -1.92
C GLU A 75 8.17 -10.21 -2.34
N LEU A 76 7.83 -9.26 -1.48
CA LEU A 76 7.92 -7.82 -1.72
C LEU A 76 8.37 -7.11 -0.44
N VAL A 77 9.21 -6.08 -0.57
CA VAL A 77 9.61 -5.22 0.56
C VAL A 77 9.35 -3.75 0.19
N LEU A 78 8.59 -3.06 1.01
CA LEU A 78 8.29 -1.63 0.87
C LEU A 78 9.28 -0.81 1.69
N GLY A 79 10.13 -0.06 1.02
CA GLY A 79 11.00 0.94 1.64
C GLY A 79 10.23 2.25 1.81
N LEU A 80 10.17 2.78 3.04
CA LEU A 80 9.35 3.93 3.39
C LEU A 80 10.13 5.25 3.43
N GLY A 81 11.31 5.31 2.80
CA GLY A 81 12.15 6.50 2.77
C GLY A 81 13.17 6.57 3.91
N ASP A 82 14.00 7.60 3.84
CA ASP A 82 15.09 7.90 4.77
C ASP A 82 16.04 6.72 4.92
N TYR A 83 16.87 6.52 3.86
CA TYR A 83 17.66 5.30 3.71
C TYR A 83 19.04 5.37 4.34
N SER A 84 19.97 6.13 3.77
CA SER A 84 21.38 6.09 4.21
C SER A 84 21.70 7.04 5.37
N TYR A 85 21.00 8.15 5.47
CA TYR A 85 21.38 9.31 6.33
C TYR A 85 22.81 9.80 6.09
N ALA A 86 23.34 9.59 4.89
CA ALA A 86 24.70 9.91 4.47
C ALA A 86 24.72 10.58 3.11
N ASP A 87 25.88 11.06 2.68
CA ASP A 87 26.08 11.76 1.39
C ASP A 87 26.02 10.82 0.17
N SER A 88 25.91 9.51 0.37
CA SER A 88 25.84 8.49 -0.66
C SER A 88 24.86 7.39 -0.27
N ALA A 89 24.17 6.85 -1.27
CA ALA A 89 23.28 5.71 -1.11
C ALA A 89 24.02 4.40 -0.82
N LYS A 90 25.33 4.33 -1.12
CA LYS A 90 26.09 3.09 -1.18
C LYS A 90 25.97 2.20 0.05
N CYS A 91 26.08 2.75 1.27
CA CYS A 91 26.05 1.93 2.48
C CYS A 91 24.71 1.21 2.66
N TRP A 92 23.60 1.87 2.31
CA TRP A 92 22.27 1.25 2.38
C TRP A 92 22.03 0.29 1.21
N LEU A 93 22.46 0.63 0.00
CA LEU A 93 22.34 -0.27 -1.16
C LEU A 93 23.15 -1.56 -0.96
N ASP A 94 24.35 -1.46 -0.37
CA ASP A 94 25.12 -2.65 0.01
C ASP A 94 24.36 -3.50 1.06
N LEU A 95 23.72 -2.84 2.01
CA LEU A 95 22.98 -3.49 3.10
C LEU A 95 21.78 -4.29 2.59
N ILE A 96 21.00 -3.73 1.66
CA ILE A 96 19.80 -4.37 1.11
C ILE A 96 20.07 -5.36 -0.02
N SER A 97 21.33 -5.48 -0.46
CA SER A 97 21.68 -6.31 -1.63
C SER A 97 21.07 -7.72 -1.64
N PRO A 98 20.85 -8.41 -0.49
CA PRO A 98 20.20 -9.74 -0.50
C PRO A 98 18.69 -9.71 -0.83
N ILE A 99 18.05 -8.55 -0.75
CA ILE A 99 16.60 -8.37 -0.97
C ILE A 99 16.29 -7.29 -2.01
N ASP A 100 17.30 -6.75 -2.69
CA ASP A 100 17.21 -5.60 -3.59
C ASP A 100 16.14 -5.79 -4.69
N GLU A 101 16.10 -6.95 -5.32
CA GLU A 101 15.14 -7.27 -6.38
C GLU A 101 13.66 -7.26 -5.89
N LYS A 102 13.45 -7.42 -4.57
CA LYS A 102 12.13 -7.41 -3.94
C LYS A 102 11.70 -6.01 -3.50
N MET A 103 12.60 -5.01 -3.54
CA MET A 103 12.35 -3.67 -3.03
C MET A 103 11.46 -2.85 -3.96
N LYS A 104 10.49 -2.16 -3.36
CA LYS A 104 9.74 -1.04 -3.94
C LYS A 104 9.80 0.12 -2.96
N ILE A 105 10.24 1.27 -3.41
CA ILE A 105 10.60 2.38 -2.51
C ILE A 105 9.69 3.59 -2.67
N THR A 106 9.48 4.33 -1.59
CA THR A 106 9.19 5.76 -1.63
C THR A 106 10.38 6.55 -1.12
N LEU A 107 10.40 7.86 -1.28
CA LEU A 107 11.52 8.70 -0.87
C LEU A 107 11.13 9.55 0.35
N GLY A 108 12.06 9.71 1.28
CA GLY A 108 11.93 10.55 2.45
C GLY A 108 12.78 11.82 2.36
N ASN A 109 12.73 12.64 3.41
CA ASN A 109 13.43 13.92 3.41
C ASN A 109 14.95 13.78 3.46
N HIS A 110 15.49 12.74 4.10
CA HIS A 110 16.92 12.47 4.12
C HIS A 110 17.46 11.85 2.82
N ASP A 111 16.61 11.49 1.89
CA ASP A 111 17.03 10.94 0.60
C ASP A 111 17.39 12.02 -0.43
N HIS A 112 17.12 13.29 -0.12
CA HIS A 112 17.50 14.45 -0.94
C HIS A 112 17.99 15.67 -0.15
N LEU A 113 17.88 15.63 1.16
CA LEU A 113 18.39 16.67 2.09
C LEU A 113 19.39 16.06 3.05
N ILE A 114 20.59 16.64 3.13
CA ILE A 114 21.61 16.26 4.08
C ILE A 114 21.54 17.25 5.24
N TYR A 115 21.22 16.78 6.42
CA TYR A 115 21.12 17.58 7.63
C TYR A 115 22.48 17.65 8.31
N THR A 116 22.99 18.87 8.52
CA THR A 116 24.24 19.14 9.26
C THR A 116 23.97 19.46 10.72
N SER A 117 22.73 19.85 11.04
CA SER A 117 22.20 20.05 12.38
C SER A 117 20.67 20.00 12.34
N SER A 118 19.99 20.12 13.49
CA SER A 118 18.53 20.19 13.57
C SER A 118 17.90 21.35 12.79
N THR A 119 18.69 22.38 12.49
CA THR A 119 18.21 23.60 11.79
C THR A 119 18.95 23.89 10.48
N SER A 120 19.98 23.12 10.14
CA SER A 120 20.84 23.35 8.97
C SER A 120 20.87 22.12 8.09
N TYR A 121 20.58 22.31 6.82
CA TYR A 121 20.62 21.25 5.79
C TYR A 121 21.02 21.83 4.43
N TYR A 122 21.47 20.97 3.53
CA TYR A 122 21.68 21.30 2.13
C TYR A 122 21.05 20.25 1.22
N SER A 123 20.65 20.67 0.02
CA SER A 123 20.06 19.77 -0.97
C SER A 123 21.13 18.87 -1.58
N SER A 124 20.85 17.59 -1.67
CA SER A 124 21.71 16.58 -2.32
C SER A 124 20.98 15.92 -3.50
N PRO A 125 20.85 16.62 -4.65
CA PRO A 125 20.20 16.04 -5.82
C PRO A 125 20.94 14.81 -6.36
N GLY A 126 22.23 14.69 -6.06
CA GLY A 126 23.04 13.52 -6.39
C GLY A 126 22.55 12.25 -5.70
N LEU A 127 22.32 12.35 -4.39
CA LEU A 127 21.79 11.26 -3.56
C LEU A 127 20.41 10.79 -4.04
N LEU A 128 19.49 11.72 -4.25
CA LEU A 128 18.18 11.42 -4.83
C LEU A 128 18.31 10.68 -6.16
N LYS A 129 19.22 11.14 -7.03
CA LYS A 129 19.47 10.52 -8.33
C LYS A 129 20.04 9.11 -8.20
N GLU A 130 20.91 8.84 -7.20
CA GLU A 130 21.42 7.51 -6.93
C GLU A 130 20.28 6.52 -6.67
N TYR A 131 19.34 6.86 -5.76
CA TYR A 131 18.18 6.01 -5.48
C TYR A 131 17.27 5.84 -6.70
N MET A 132 16.90 6.94 -7.36
CA MET A 132 16.02 6.87 -8.53
C MET A 132 16.60 6.04 -9.66
N ASN A 133 17.90 6.16 -9.92
CA ASN A 133 18.58 5.36 -10.95
C ASN A 133 18.65 3.89 -10.56
N HIS A 134 19.02 3.57 -9.32
CA HIS A 134 19.14 2.19 -8.84
C HIS A 134 17.81 1.43 -8.97
N PHE A 135 16.70 2.05 -8.56
CA PHE A 135 15.36 1.45 -8.64
C PHE A 135 14.64 1.73 -9.98
N ASN A 136 15.33 2.28 -10.97
CA ASN A 136 14.78 2.63 -12.29
C ASN A 136 13.49 3.47 -12.22
N LEU A 137 13.46 4.46 -11.34
CA LEU A 137 12.31 5.35 -11.14
C LEU A 137 12.40 6.57 -12.04
N SER A 138 11.41 6.78 -12.91
CA SER A 138 11.27 8.00 -13.72
C SER A 138 10.59 9.15 -12.98
N LYS A 139 9.86 8.83 -11.89
CA LYS A 139 9.13 9.76 -11.01
C LYS A 139 9.22 9.26 -9.58
N GLN A 140 9.02 10.18 -8.61
CA GLN A 140 9.00 9.85 -7.19
C GLN A 140 7.66 9.25 -6.72
N PHE A 141 6.69 9.07 -7.62
CA PHE A 141 5.39 8.44 -7.32
C PHE A 141 5.00 7.52 -8.48
N TYR A 142 4.45 6.38 -8.15
CA TYR A 142 4.07 5.32 -9.10
C TYR A 142 3.11 4.33 -8.43
N SER A 143 2.54 3.43 -9.23
CA SER A 143 1.73 2.32 -8.73
C SER A 143 2.09 1.02 -9.42
N PHE A 144 1.74 -0.08 -8.80
CA PHE A 144 1.91 -1.43 -9.35
C PHE A 144 0.94 -2.40 -8.68
N ASN A 145 0.66 -3.50 -9.36
CA ASN A 145 -0.06 -4.62 -8.78
C ASN A 145 0.92 -5.74 -8.42
N PHE A 146 0.70 -6.36 -7.27
CA PHE A 146 1.30 -7.63 -6.93
C PHE A 146 0.18 -8.58 -6.50
N GLN A 147 -0.05 -9.62 -7.30
CA GLN A 147 -1.24 -10.47 -7.19
C GLN A 147 -2.53 -9.63 -7.13
N ASN A 148 -3.33 -9.79 -6.08
CA ASN A 148 -4.60 -9.09 -5.87
C ASN A 148 -4.50 -7.82 -4.99
N VAL A 149 -3.30 -7.33 -4.78
CA VAL A 149 -3.04 -6.07 -4.05
C VAL A 149 -2.55 -5.00 -5.02
N HIS A 150 -3.20 -3.86 -5.01
CA HIS A 150 -2.75 -2.65 -5.70
C HIS A 150 -1.96 -1.77 -4.73
N PHE A 151 -0.73 -1.43 -5.10
CA PHE A 151 0.16 -0.59 -4.33
C PHE A 151 0.35 0.76 -4.99
N ILE A 152 0.28 1.83 -4.19
CA ILE A 152 0.58 3.20 -4.63
C ILE A 152 1.72 3.74 -3.77
N SER A 153 2.87 4.00 -4.41
CA SER A 153 3.96 4.77 -3.82
C SER A 153 3.72 6.26 -4.08
N MET A 154 3.62 7.05 -3.03
CA MET A 154 3.56 8.51 -3.10
C MET A 154 4.85 9.12 -2.56
N SER A 155 5.22 10.30 -3.04
CA SER A 155 6.29 11.08 -2.44
C SER A 155 5.71 12.26 -1.68
N THR A 156 6.15 12.46 -0.45
CA THR A 156 5.85 13.65 0.34
C THR A 156 6.86 14.78 0.12
N GLU A 157 7.86 14.54 -0.73
CA GLU A 157 8.96 15.47 -1.02
C GLU A 157 8.81 16.16 -2.39
N VAL A 158 7.69 15.94 -3.08
CA VAL A 158 7.25 16.69 -4.25
C VAL A 158 5.85 17.29 -3.99
N PRO A 159 5.38 18.26 -4.80
CA PRO A 159 4.03 18.81 -4.64
C PRO A 159 2.96 17.71 -4.62
N TYR A 160 2.13 17.72 -3.58
CA TYR A 160 1.06 16.72 -3.34
C TYR A 160 -0.32 17.36 -3.12
N GLU A 161 -0.45 18.68 -3.21
CA GLU A 161 -1.70 19.40 -3.11
C GLU A 161 -2.69 18.97 -4.21
N SER A 162 -3.96 19.28 -4.03
CA SER A 162 -5.06 18.83 -4.91
C SER A 162 -4.93 19.24 -6.40
N ASN A 163 -4.09 20.22 -6.70
CA ASN A 163 -3.77 20.67 -8.06
C ASN A 163 -2.46 20.08 -8.61
N SER A 164 -1.77 19.24 -7.85
CA SER A 164 -0.49 18.66 -8.25
C SER A 164 -0.64 17.52 -9.26
N LYS A 165 0.47 17.23 -9.97
CA LYS A 165 0.54 16.06 -10.86
C LYS A 165 0.39 14.74 -10.10
N GLN A 166 0.94 14.68 -8.88
CA GLN A 166 0.82 13.50 -8.04
C GLN A 166 -0.62 13.26 -7.61
N TYR A 167 -1.34 14.31 -7.17
CA TYR A 167 -2.75 14.16 -6.79
C TYR A 167 -3.61 13.66 -7.97
N SER A 168 -3.42 14.23 -9.16
CA SER A 168 -4.12 13.79 -10.36
C SER A 168 -3.82 12.32 -10.67
N PHE A 169 -2.54 11.92 -10.60
CA PHE A 169 -2.11 10.54 -10.79
C PHE A 169 -2.81 9.60 -9.79
N VAL A 170 -2.70 9.87 -8.49
CA VAL A 170 -3.29 9.02 -7.43
C VAL A 170 -4.80 8.89 -7.57
N LYS A 171 -5.49 10.00 -7.86
CA LYS A 171 -6.95 10.01 -8.06
C LYS A 171 -7.37 9.15 -9.27
N ASP A 172 -6.69 9.31 -10.40
CA ASP A 172 -7.04 8.59 -11.63
C ASP A 172 -6.70 7.10 -11.52
N ASP A 173 -5.60 6.77 -10.85
CA ASP A 173 -5.15 5.42 -10.57
C ASP A 173 -6.13 4.68 -9.63
N LEU A 174 -6.49 5.29 -8.51
CA LEU A 174 -7.51 4.76 -7.59
C LEU A 174 -8.86 4.55 -8.29
N LYS A 175 -9.29 5.53 -9.12
CA LYS A 175 -10.52 5.40 -9.89
C LYS A 175 -10.50 4.21 -10.83
N LYS A 176 -9.38 3.93 -11.47
CA LYS A 176 -9.19 2.75 -12.33
C LYS A 176 -9.19 1.47 -11.51
N THR A 177 -8.48 1.45 -10.39
CA THR A 177 -8.29 0.28 -9.55
C THR A 177 -9.60 -0.26 -8.97
N ILE A 178 -10.53 0.61 -8.53
CA ILE A 178 -11.82 0.14 -7.98
C ILE A 178 -12.71 -0.55 -9.00
N SER A 179 -12.43 -0.39 -10.30
CA SER A 179 -13.14 -1.06 -11.38
C SER A 179 -12.51 -2.39 -11.79
N ASP A 180 -11.35 -2.73 -11.22
CA ASP A 180 -10.65 -3.98 -11.50
C ASP A 180 -11.08 -5.07 -10.49
N PRO A 181 -11.84 -6.09 -10.92
CA PRO A 181 -12.31 -7.14 -10.02
C PRO A 181 -11.21 -8.07 -9.52
N SER A 182 -10.01 -8.04 -10.12
CA SER A 182 -8.86 -8.84 -9.68
C SER A 182 -8.18 -8.24 -8.45
N ILE A 183 -8.47 -6.98 -8.09
CA ILE A 183 -7.86 -6.28 -6.97
C ILE A 183 -8.79 -6.31 -5.75
N ASN A 184 -8.34 -6.96 -4.68
CA ASN A 184 -9.05 -7.00 -3.40
C ASN A 184 -8.60 -5.91 -2.43
N TRP A 185 -7.32 -5.54 -2.47
CA TRP A 185 -6.70 -4.64 -1.50
C TRP A 185 -6.03 -3.46 -2.17
N ILE A 186 -6.11 -2.29 -1.53
CA ILE A 186 -5.39 -1.09 -1.93
C ILE A 186 -4.53 -0.63 -0.76
N VAL A 187 -3.22 -0.65 -0.98
CA VAL A 187 -2.19 -0.22 -0.03
C VAL A 187 -1.50 1.02 -0.56
N VAL A 188 -1.48 2.09 0.22
CA VAL A 188 -0.74 3.32 -0.11
C VAL A 188 0.44 3.43 0.85
N PHE A 189 1.61 3.80 0.34
CA PHE A 189 2.77 4.02 1.19
C PHE A 189 3.54 5.29 0.80
N TYR A 190 4.01 6.01 1.79
CA TYR A 190 4.76 7.25 1.65
C TYR A 190 5.52 7.55 2.95
N HIS A 191 6.37 8.60 2.95
CA HIS A 191 7.28 8.84 4.06
C HIS A 191 6.64 9.64 5.20
N ARG A 192 6.25 10.91 4.98
CA ARG A 192 5.79 11.80 6.07
C ARG A 192 4.38 11.47 6.54
N LEU A 193 4.02 11.99 7.72
CA LEU A 193 2.87 11.55 8.50
C LEU A 193 1.58 12.31 8.17
N ALA A 194 0.52 11.60 7.83
CA ALA A 194 -0.85 12.14 7.85
C ALA A 194 -1.43 12.11 9.29
N TYR A 195 -1.16 11.04 10.01
CA TYR A 195 -1.55 10.86 11.42
C TYR A 195 -0.35 10.38 12.22
N THR A 196 -0.24 10.82 13.47
CA THR A 196 0.74 10.36 14.44
C THR A 196 0.20 10.51 15.85
N SER A 197 0.56 9.60 16.72
CA SER A 197 0.45 9.80 18.17
C SER A 197 1.54 10.76 18.63
N PRO A 198 1.32 11.53 19.71
CA PRO A 198 2.24 12.62 20.03
C PRO A 198 3.68 12.18 20.26
N THR A 199 4.57 12.67 19.40
CA THR A 199 6.03 12.70 19.55
C THR A 199 6.48 14.13 19.32
N PHE A 200 7.77 14.39 19.09
CA PHE A 200 8.23 15.70 18.62
C PHE A 200 8.04 15.87 17.09
N ILE A 201 7.69 14.81 16.38
CA ILE A 201 7.37 14.88 14.95
C ILE A 201 5.87 15.05 14.78
N ASP A 202 5.48 16.16 14.15
CA ASP A 202 4.07 16.48 13.89
C ASP A 202 3.56 15.86 12.60
N SER A 203 2.25 15.58 12.58
CA SER A 203 1.55 15.18 11.36
C SER A 203 1.29 16.38 10.45
N ILE A 204 1.28 16.14 9.12
CA ILE A 204 1.07 17.18 8.12
C ILE A 204 -0.41 17.31 7.79
N ARG A 205 -1.00 18.44 8.22
CA ARG A 205 -2.42 18.73 7.98
C ARG A 205 -2.76 18.72 6.50
N ALA A 206 -1.97 19.39 5.66
CA ALA A 206 -2.25 19.47 4.22
C ALA A 206 -2.27 18.09 3.54
N LEU A 207 -1.35 17.19 3.92
CA LEU A 207 -1.33 15.81 3.44
C LEU A 207 -2.60 15.05 3.84
N ARG A 208 -3.00 15.14 5.11
CA ARG A 208 -4.19 14.51 5.67
C ARG A 208 -5.46 15.03 5.00
N ASP A 209 -5.64 16.36 4.92
CA ASP A 209 -6.82 17.00 4.37
C ASP A 209 -6.98 16.75 2.86
N THR A 210 -5.87 16.54 2.14
CA THR A 210 -5.86 16.26 0.70
C THR A 210 -6.18 14.80 0.40
N TYR A 211 -5.56 13.87 1.11
CA TYR A 211 -5.58 12.45 0.70
C TYR A 211 -6.52 11.57 1.49
N HIS A 212 -6.78 11.82 2.78
CA HIS A 212 -7.67 10.94 3.53
C HIS A 212 -9.09 10.89 2.92
N PRO A 213 -9.74 12.01 2.55
CA PRO A 213 -11.04 11.96 1.87
C PRO A 213 -10.99 11.23 0.52
N LEU A 214 -9.87 11.34 -0.20
CA LEU A 214 -9.66 10.64 -1.46
C LEU A 214 -9.54 9.13 -1.23
N PHE A 215 -8.76 8.73 -0.23
CA PHE A 215 -8.57 7.32 0.14
C PHE A 215 -9.88 6.69 0.63
N GLU A 216 -10.65 7.41 1.43
CA GLU A 216 -11.97 6.97 1.89
C GLU A 216 -12.93 6.76 0.71
N LYS A 217 -12.99 7.73 -0.21
CA LYS A 217 -13.83 7.66 -1.42
C LYS A 217 -13.55 6.42 -2.26
N TYR A 218 -12.29 6.03 -2.40
CA TYR A 218 -11.87 4.93 -3.27
C TYR A 218 -11.51 3.64 -2.51
N GLY A 219 -11.81 3.56 -1.22
CA GLY A 219 -11.68 2.35 -0.44
C GLY A 219 -10.22 1.85 -0.29
N VAL A 220 -9.28 2.76 -0.03
CA VAL A 220 -7.93 2.38 0.43
C VAL A 220 -8.08 1.65 1.76
N ASP A 221 -7.36 0.55 1.93
CA ASP A 221 -7.47 -0.29 3.13
C ASP A 221 -6.38 0.05 4.15
N LEU A 222 -5.15 0.20 3.69
CA LEU A 222 -3.97 0.38 4.54
C LEU A 222 -3.09 1.50 4.01
N VAL A 223 -2.64 2.38 4.92
CA VAL A 223 -1.67 3.44 4.64
C VAL A 223 -0.44 3.21 5.51
N ILE A 224 0.74 3.08 4.89
CA ILE A 224 1.99 2.78 5.58
C ILE A 224 2.93 3.97 5.45
N GLN A 225 3.41 4.49 6.58
CA GLN A 225 4.22 5.70 6.70
C GLN A 225 5.55 5.42 7.42
N GLY A 226 6.57 6.25 7.19
CA GLY A 226 7.85 6.26 7.91
C GLY A 226 7.99 7.46 8.83
N HIS A 227 9.15 8.14 8.76
CA HIS A 227 9.48 9.47 9.30
C HIS A 227 9.53 9.60 10.83
N SER A 228 8.65 9.01 11.58
CA SER A 228 8.77 8.94 13.03
C SER A 228 9.45 7.62 13.42
N HIS A 229 10.59 7.71 14.11
CA HIS A 229 11.42 6.54 14.44
C HIS A 229 10.80 5.73 15.58
N ASN A 230 9.59 5.22 15.34
CA ASN A 230 8.81 4.33 16.20
C ASN A 230 7.75 3.58 15.38
N TYR A 231 7.07 2.65 16.02
CA TYR A 231 5.91 1.99 15.45
C TYR A 231 4.62 2.54 16.02
N GLN A 232 3.67 2.82 15.15
CA GLN A 232 2.31 3.19 15.53
C GLN A 232 1.31 2.55 14.59
N ARG A 233 0.14 2.20 15.11
CA ARG A 233 -1.02 1.82 14.31
C ARG A 233 -2.28 2.48 14.84
N THR A 234 -3.09 3.01 13.93
CA THR A 234 -4.43 3.51 14.28
C THR A 234 -5.44 2.37 14.37
N PHE A 235 -6.53 2.57 15.09
CA PHE A 235 -7.78 1.90 14.77
C PHE A 235 -8.18 2.23 13.33
N PRO A 236 -9.17 1.53 12.74
CA PRO A 236 -9.80 2.00 11.51
C PRO A 236 -10.40 3.38 11.72
N ILE A 237 -10.02 4.35 10.89
CA ILE A 237 -10.44 5.74 11.02
C ILE A 237 -11.09 6.25 9.74
N SER A 238 -12.09 7.12 9.91
CA SER A 238 -12.78 7.88 8.86
C SER A 238 -12.48 9.37 9.01
N PHE A 239 -12.49 10.10 7.89
CA PHE A 239 -12.13 11.51 7.88
C PHE A 239 -13.13 12.37 8.63
N ASN A 240 -12.64 13.26 9.50
CA ASN A 240 -13.45 14.25 10.19
C ASN A 240 -13.31 15.62 9.51
N HIS A 241 -14.34 16.03 8.78
CA HIS A 241 -14.37 17.32 8.07
C HIS A 241 -14.34 18.55 8.99
N GLN A 242 -14.69 18.41 10.27
CA GLN A 242 -14.69 19.52 11.23
C GLN A 242 -13.31 19.73 11.83
N ASP A 243 -12.62 18.64 12.20
CA ASP A 243 -11.26 18.67 12.70
C ASP A 243 -10.51 17.40 12.25
N SER A 244 -9.75 17.50 11.17
CA SER A 244 -9.04 16.36 10.60
C SER A 244 -7.96 15.78 11.52
N ARG A 245 -7.53 16.50 12.57
CA ARG A 245 -6.61 15.97 13.60
C ARG A 245 -7.28 14.94 14.50
N MET A 246 -8.63 14.96 14.55
CA MET A 246 -9.45 14.07 15.36
C MET A 246 -10.37 13.23 14.45
N PRO A 247 -9.82 12.25 13.71
CA PRO A 247 -10.62 11.39 12.84
C PRO A 247 -11.63 10.58 13.65
N TYR A 248 -12.68 10.13 13.01
CA TYR A 248 -13.65 9.24 13.63
C TYR A 248 -13.07 7.83 13.72
N VAL A 249 -13.06 7.24 14.91
CA VAL A 249 -12.70 5.83 15.12
C VAL A 249 -13.92 4.98 14.78
N MET A 250 -13.78 4.12 13.76
CA MET A 250 -14.89 3.32 13.23
C MET A 250 -15.07 1.99 13.96
N ASP A 251 -13.97 1.44 14.46
CA ASP A 251 -13.95 0.21 15.25
C ASP A 251 -12.81 0.30 16.28
N LYS A 252 -13.14 0.02 17.56
CA LYS A 252 -12.16 0.01 18.66
C LYS A 252 -11.61 -1.38 18.98
N ASN A 253 -11.96 -2.40 18.19
CA ASN A 253 -11.24 -3.66 18.25
C ASN A 253 -9.78 -3.39 17.87
N SER A 254 -8.84 -3.93 18.62
CA SER A 254 -7.41 -3.69 18.37
C SER A 254 -6.76 -4.74 17.48
N THR A 255 -7.44 -5.84 17.17
CA THR A 255 -6.80 -6.98 16.52
C THR A 255 -7.55 -7.55 15.32
N ASN A 256 -8.88 -7.52 15.30
CA ASN A 256 -9.66 -8.21 14.26
C ASN A 256 -10.71 -7.29 13.67
N TYR A 257 -10.66 -7.12 12.35
CA TYR A 257 -11.57 -6.24 11.61
C TYR A 257 -12.25 -7.03 10.48
N HIS A 258 -13.58 -6.96 10.43
CA HIS A 258 -14.38 -7.58 9.37
C HIS A 258 -14.98 -6.51 8.48
N ASN A 259 -14.76 -6.61 7.16
CA ASN A 259 -15.27 -5.65 6.17
C ASN A 259 -14.96 -4.21 6.59
N LEU A 260 -13.68 -3.91 6.70
CA LEU A 260 -13.12 -2.67 7.23
C LEU A 260 -13.88 -1.43 6.78
N GLN A 261 -14.36 -0.63 7.74
CA GLN A 261 -14.87 0.71 7.50
C GLN A 261 -13.80 1.72 7.90
N GLY A 262 -13.47 2.67 6.99
CA GLY A 262 -12.33 3.57 7.18
C GLY A 262 -10.99 2.92 6.80
N GLN A 263 -9.89 3.58 7.10
CA GLN A 263 -8.52 3.19 6.79
C GLN A 263 -7.72 2.91 8.05
N ILE A 264 -6.80 1.95 7.99
CA ILE A 264 -5.75 1.80 9.01
C ILE A 264 -4.50 2.54 8.53
N TYR A 265 -3.97 3.41 9.39
CA TYR A 265 -2.68 4.08 9.18
C TYR A 265 -1.64 3.45 10.10
N THR A 266 -0.48 3.10 9.53
CA THR A 266 0.67 2.64 10.30
C THR A 266 1.86 3.56 10.10
N ILE A 267 2.68 3.70 11.13
CA ILE A 267 4.03 4.28 11.07
C ILE A 267 5.00 3.15 11.32
N VAL A 268 5.97 2.97 10.44
CA VAL A 268 7.00 1.92 10.53
C VAL A 268 8.37 2.54 10.26
N GLY A 269 8.69 3.61 11.01
CA GLY A 269 9.97 4.32 10.97
C GLY A 269 11.04 3.62 11.83
N THR A 270 11.08 2.30 11.79
CA THR A 270 11.76 1.47 12.78
C THR A 270 12.92 0.67 12.22
N ALA A 271 13.33 0.94 10.97
CA ALA A 271 14.31 0.08 10.31
C ALA A 271 15.71 0.14 10.92
N GLY A 272 16.11 1.26 11.57
CA GLY A 272 17.41 1.27 12.21
C GLY A 272 18.09 2.64 12.38
N ALA A 273 17.39 3.75 12.11
CA ALA A 273 17.89 5.10 12.33
C ALA A 273 18.49 5.30 13.75
N TYR A 274 19.42 6.23 13.87
CA TYR A 274 20.28 6.38 15.05
C TYR A 274 19.54 6.62 16.36
N ASP A 275 18.36 7.21 16.33
CA ASP A 275 17.55 7.57 17.48
C ASP A 275 16.13 7.02 17.40
N VAL A 276 15.54 6.80 18.55
CA VAL A 276 14.13 6.41 18.68
C VAL A 276 13.34 7.64 19.09
N HIS A 277 12.24 7.91 18.40
CA HIS A 277 11.35 9.03 18.72
C HIS A 277 10.37 8.64 19.83
N ASN A 278 10.70 9.04 21.06
CA ASN A 278 9.88 8.74 22.22
C ASN A 278 8.52 9.45 22.18
N PHE A 279 7.50 8.79 22.70
CA PHE A 279 6.18 9.39 22.88
C PHE A 279 6.21 10.44 23.99
N SER A 280 5.71 11.63 23.69
CA SER A 280 5.80 12.81 24.58
C SER A 280 4.55 13.00 25.45
N ARG A 281 3.43 12.35 25.12
CA ARG A 281 2.12 12.45 25.77
C ARG A 281 1.37 11.13 25.64
N PRO A 282 0.23 10.98 26.36
CA PRO A 282 -0.67 9.83 26.14
C PRO A 282 -1.02 9.65 24.67
N ALA A 283 -1.27 8.42 24.29
CA ALA A 283 -1.65 8.06 22.93
C ALA A 283 -2.82 8.91 22.42
N ALA A 284 -2.80 9.29 21.16
CA ALA A 284 -3.94 9.93 20.51
C ALA A 284 -5.16 8.99 20.54
N PRO A 285 -6.40 9.50 20.67
CA PRO A 285 -7.59 8.65 20.84
C PRO A 285 -7.85 7.66 19.70
N TYR A 286 -7.27 7.90 18.54
CA TYR A 286 -7.35 7.03 17.37
C TYR A 286 -6.21 6.00 17.27
N THR A 287 -5.28 5.99 18.20
CA THR A 287 -4.11 5.09 18.20
C THR A 287 -4.47 3.77 18.89
N ALA A 288 -4.31 2.66 18.17
CA ALA A 288 -4.50 1.31 18.70
C ALA A 288 -3.24 0.78 19.36
N VAL A 289 -2.07 1.01 18.77
CA VAL A 289 -0.78 0.51 19.25
C VAL A 289 0.31 1.56 19.10
N GLN A 290 1.22 1.61 20.07
CA GLN A 290 2.47 2.37 20.07
C GLN A 290 3.61 1.49 20.56
N PHE A 291 4.77 1.57 19.90
CA PHE A 291 5.98 0.86 20.34
C PHE A 291 7.24 1.65 19.97
N ASN A 292 8.17 1.73 20.90
CA ASN A 292 9.51 2.31 20.72
C ASN A 292 10.53 1.20 20.56
N GLY A 293 11.13 1.08 19.39
CA GLY A 293 12.15 0.09 19.10
C GLY A 293 12.38 -0.08 17.61
N PHE A 294 13.21 -1.03 17.24
CA PHE A 294 13.57 -1.31 15.86
C PHE A 294 12.91 -2.61 15.38
N GLY A 295 12.50 -2.61 14.13
CA GLY A 295 11.82 -3.76 13.53
C GLY A 295 11.17 -3.43 12.20
N PHE A 296 10.21 -4.25 11.80
CA PHE A 296 9.48 -4.11 10.54
C PHE A 296 8.07 -4.68 10.64
N LEU A 297 7.18 -4.18 9.80
CA LEU A 297 5.83 -4.71 9.63
C LEU A 297 5.86 -5.77 8.53
N ASN A 298 5.35 -6.98 8.81
CA ASN A 298 5.10 -8.01 7.81
C ASN A 298 3.59 -8.21 7.65
N ILE A 299 3.12 -8.16 6.42
CA ILE A 299 1.72 -8.38 6.06
C ILE A 299 1.63 -9.68 5.26
N ASN A 300 0.88 -10.64 5.77
CA ASN A 300 0.49 -11.83 5.03
C ASN A 300 -0.85 -11.60 4.34
N VAL A 301 -0.93 -11.93 3.06
CA VAL A 301 -2.15 -11.95 2.26
C VAL A 301 -2.57 -13.41 2.16
N LEU A 302 -3.69 -13.75 2.79
CA LEU A 302 -4.10 -15.13 3.06
C LEU A 302 -5.49 -15.42 2.50
N ASN A 303 -5.88 -16.69 2.52
CA ASN A 303 -7.21 -17.16 2.16
C ASN A 303 -7.62 -16.74 0.74
N ASN A 304 -6.78 -17.02 -0.24
CA ASN A 304 -6.99 -16.59 -1.63
C ASN A 304 -7.16 -15.05 -1.74
N GLY A 305 -6.43 -14.31 -0.90
CA GLY A 305 -6.41 -12.87 -0.93
C GLY A 305 -7.60 -12.17 -0.28
N THR A 306 -8.38 -12.83 0.57
CA THR A 306 -9.49 -12.20 1.30
C THR A 306 -9.13 -11.72 2.69
N MET A 307 -7.94 -12.07 3.20
CA MET A 307 -7.47 -11.69 4.52
C MET A 307 -6.09 -11.02 4.45
N LEU A 308 -5.93 -9.90 5.13
CA LEU A 308 -4.63 -9.33 5.49
C LEU A 308 -4.35 -9.61 6.97
N GLN A 309 -3.16 -10.14 7.26
CA GLN A 309 -2.67 -10.33 8.62
C GLN A 309 -1.38 -9.56 8.81
N GLY A 310 -1.41 -8.51 9.63
CA GLY A 310 -0.25 -7.70 9.96
C GLY A 310 0.42 -8.15 11.25
N ASN A 311 1.74 -8.26 11.23
CA ASN A 311 2.56 -8.52 12.40
C ASN A 311 3.74 -7.54 12.42
N PHE A 312 3.88 -6.75 13.46
CA PHE A 312 5.08 -5.97 13.67
C PHE A 312 6.08 -6.79 14.51
N TYR A 313 7.23 -7.07 13.91
CA TYR A 313 8.33 -7.81 14.54
C TYR A 313 9.39 -6.83 15.03
N GLU A 314 9.67 -6.84 16.33
CA GLU A 314 10.87 -6.23 16.89
C GLU A 314 12.11 -7.02 16.47
N ASN A 315 13.29 -6.38 16.44
CA ASN A 315 14.55 -6.98 16.00
C ASN A 315 15.03 -8.18 16.84
N ASN A 316 14.47 -8.38 18.03
CA ASN A 316 14.68 -9.59 18.85
C ASN A 316 13.74 -10.77 18.45
N GLY A 317 12.88 -10.55 17.44
CA GLY A 317 11.93 -11.56 16.97
C GLY A 317 10.55 -11.54 17.65
N THR A 318 10.34 -10.72 18.67
CA THR A 318 9.06 -10.59 19.38
C THR A 318 8.02 -9.90 18.50
N ILE A 319 6.78 -10.41 18.50
CA ILE A 319 5.65 -9.73 17.87
C ILE A 319 5.09 -8.70 18.85
N MET A 320 5.22 -7.43 18.51
CA MET A 320 4.77 -6.29 19.32
C MET A 320 3.38 -5.79 18.92
N ASP A 321 2.94 -6.10 17.72
CA ASP A 321 1.58 -5.84 17.23
C ASP A 321 1.13 -6.96 16.31
N HIS A 322 -0.16 -7.28 16.39
CA HIS A 322 -0.82 -8.25 15.53
C HIS A 322 -2.24 -7.79 15.21
N PHE A 323 -2.61 -7.80 13.93
CA PHE A 323 -3.98 -7.49 13.50
C PHE A 323 -4.36 -8.28 12.24
N THR A 324 -5.67 -8.46 12.06
CA THR A 324 -6.24 -9.05 10.85
C THR A 324 -7.33 -8.15 10.28
N ILE A 325 -7.40 -8.10 8.95
CA ILE A 325 -8.50 -7.50 8.21
C ILE A 325 -9.07 -8.60 7.32
N ASP A 326 -10.35 -8.92 7.49
CA ASP A 326 -11.04 -9.93 6.69
C ASP A 326 -12.12 -9.27 5.83
N LYS A 327 -12.11 -9.55 4.53
CA LYS A 327 -13.15 -9.16 3.59
C LYS A 327 -13.98 -10.38 3.24
N SER A 328 -15.27 -10.39 3.61
CA SER A 328 -16.16 -11.45 3.20
C SER A 328 -16.27 -11.54 1.67
N THR A 329 -16.51 -12.73 1.15
CA THR A 329 -16.62 -13.01 -0.30
C THR A 329 -17.69 -12.17 -1.03
N ASN A 330 -18.61 -11.55 -0.29
CA ASN A 330 -19.66 -10.66 -0.82
C ASN A 330 -19.34 -9.16 -0.61
N TYR A 331 -18.11 -8.83 -0.22
CA TYR A 331 -17.69 -7.43 -0.06
C TYR A 331 -17.53 -6.79 -1.43
N HIS A 332 -18.56 -6.07 -1.91
CA HIS A 332 -18.45 -5.23 -3.08
C HIS A 332 -17.78 -3.91 -2.69
N LYS A 333 -16.62 -3.60 -3.30
CA LYS A 333 -16.05 -2.24 -3.24
C LYS A 333 -17.14 -1.24 -3.61
N ARG A 334 -17.30 -0.16 -2.84
CA ARG A 334 -18.32 0.87 -3.08
C ARG A 334 -18.24 1.32 -4.54
N SER A 335 -19.29 1.06 -5.30
CA SER A 335 -19.42 1.56 -6.67
C SER A 335 -19.68 3.07 -6.62
N ASN A 336 -19.23 3.80 -7.65
CA ASN A 336 -19.39 5.26 -7.80
C ASN A 336 -20.86 5.77 -7.84
N SER A 337 -21.87 4.99 -7.49
CA SER A 337 -23.29 5.31 -7.70
C SER A 337 -23.99 5.99 -6.50
N ASP A 338 -23.36 6.12 -5.32
CA ASP A 338 -24.04 6.72 -4.17
C ASP A 338 -23.39 8.02 -3.68
N SER A 339 -23.53 9.09 -4.51
CA SER A 339 -23.30 10.47 -4.05
C SER A 339 -24.50 11.08 -3.31
N SER A 340 -25.44 10.28 -2.81
CA SER A 340 -26.66 10.78 -2.11
C SER A 340 -27.15 9.88 -1.00
N SER A 341 -26.28 9.30 -0.16
CA SER A 341 -26.74 8.71 1.09
C SER A 341 -26.29 9.59 2.26
N THR A 342 -27.29 10.25 2.84
CA THR A 342 -27.27 10.98 4.11
C THR A 342 -26.49 10.24 5.18
N LEU A 343 -25.56 10.96 5.82
CA LEU A 343 -24.95 10.57 7.09
C LEU A 343 -26.01 10.09 8.08
N PRO A 344 -25.76 9.05 8.90
CA PRO A 344 -26.65 8.72 10.00
C PRO A 344 -26.76 9.94 10.89
N SER A 345 -28.00 10.43 11.10
CA SER A 345 -28.28 11.51 12.02
C SER A 345 -27.75 11.14 13.40
N ALA A 346 -26.97 12.06 14.00
CA ALA A 346 -26.53 11.96 15.37
C ALA A 346 -27.73 11.61 16.26
N GLY A 347 -27.67 10.45 16.92
CA GLY A 347 -28.70 9.99 17.84
C GLY A 347 -28.96 11.05 18.89
N THR A 348 -30.20 11.44 19.01
CA THR A 348 -30.72 12.38 20.00
C THR A 348 -30.32 11.91 21.40
N LEU A 349 -29.40 12.60 22.04
CA LEU A 349 -29.14 12.45 23.47
C LEU A 349 -30.46 12.83 24.23
N LYS A 350 -31.14 11.83 24.77
CA LYS A 350 -32.23 12.06 25.72
C LYS A 350 -31.63 12.73 26.94
N ASN A 351 -32.08 13.97 27.18
CA ASN A 351 -31.89 14.68 28.45
C ASN A 351 -32.40 13.81 29.58
N VAL A 352 -31.50 13.35 30.45
CA VAL A 352 -31.89 12.88 31.78
C VAL A 352 -31.86 14.09 32.70
N SER A 353 -33.07 14.52 33.09
CA SER A 353 -33.31 15.59 34.02
C SER A 353 -32.74 15.31 35.40
N ASN A 354 -32.14 16.35 35.98
CA ASN A 354 -31.70 16.45 37.36
C ASN A 354 -32.73 15.91 38.36
N GLY A 355 -32.28 15.00 39.23
CA GLY A 355 -32.87 14.73 40.52
C GLY A 355 -31.84 15.08 41.60
N ASN A 356 -32.25 16.02 42.45
CA ASN A 356 -31.55 16.48 43.66
C ASN A 356 -31.09 15.33 44.57
N PHE A 357 -29.83 15.38 45.02
CA PHE A 357 -29.40 15.53 46.43
C PHE A 357 -27.88 15.65 46.42
#